data_9086518692a07236c17d91c3c8d155d5
#
_entry.id   9086518692a07236c17d91c3c8d155d5
#
_cell.length_a   1.000
_cell.length_b   1.000
_cell.length_c   1.000
_cell.angle_alpha   90.00
_cell.angle_beta   90.00
_cell.angle_gamma   90.00
#
_symmetry.space_group_name_H-M   'P 1'
#
loop_
_entity.id
_entity.type
_entity.pdbx_description
1 polymer ?
#
loop_
_entity_poly.entity_id
_entity_poly.type
_entity_poly.pdbx_seq_one_letter_code
_entity_poly.pdbx_strand_id
1 'polypeptide(L)'
;WGEFTPRIGWTDPAEFGRRNAEFFAHYQAGTLDVHDYVRFATEAFCGRGAQQAGEAHERFMREVITPAIRPQALELLRTHQQAGDQIIIVTATNEFVTRPIAAALGVQELIAVELERDAQGWFTGEIRGTPSMRDGKVQRMQQWLDARGLDWGGVESFFYLSLIHI
;
A
#
# COMPACT_ATOMS: atom_id res chain seq x y z
N TRP A 1 0.62 7.44 -6.13
CA TRP A 1 -0.79 7.65 -6.44
C TRP A 1 -1.21 9.10 -6.15
N GLY A 2 -0.96 9.62 -4.95
CA GLY A 2 -1.35 10.96 -4.56
C GLY A 2 -0.88 12.08 -5.52
N GLU A 3 0.35 12.01 -6.02
CA GLU A 3 0.85 12.95 -7.04
C GLU A 3 0.32 12.68 -8.46
N PHE A 4 -0.18 11.46 -8.70
CA PHE A 4 -0.74 11.10 -9.99
C PHE A 4 -2.16 11.63 -10.16
N THR A 5 -3.00 11.59 -9.12
CA THR A 5 -4.41 12.02 -9.20
C THR A 5 -4.58 13.50 -9.58
N PRO A 6 -3.75 14.46 -9.12
CA PRO A 6 -3.74 15.82 -9.64
C PRO A 6 -3.36 15.90 -11.13
N ARG A 7 -2.38 15.10 -11.58
CA ARG A 7 -1.91 15.12 -12.99
C ARG A 7 -3.00 14.68 -13.97
N ILE A 8 -3.93 13.83 -13.52
CA ILE A 8 -5.08 13.39 -14.34
C ILE A 8 -6.36 14.19 -14.07
N GLY A 9 -6.26 15.29 -13.31
CA GLY A 9 -7.39 16.20 -13.04
C GLY A 9 -8.42 15.65 -12.04
N TRP A 10 -8.06 14.67 -11.22
CA TRP A 10 -8.97 14.08 -10.25
C TRP A 10 -9.02 14.82 -8.91
N THR A 11 -7.97 15.52 -8.59
CA THR A 11 -7.84 16.35 -7.39
C THR A 11 -7.22 17.69 -7.75
N ASP A 12 -7.57 18.75 -7.03
CA ASP A 12 -6.88 20.03 -7.15
C ASP A 12 -5.48 19.92 -6.56
N PRO A 13 -4.41 20.28 -7.31
CA PRO A 13 -3.03 20.10 -6.85
C PRO A 13 -2.70 20.92 -5.60
N ALA A 14 -3.23 22.13 -5.48
CA ALA A 14 -2.94 23.03 -4.35
C ALA A 14 -3.63 22.53 -3.08
N GLU A 15 -4.90 22.17 -3.18
CA GLU A 15 -5.67 21.62 -2.07
C GLU A 15 -5.12 20.26 -1.61
N PHE A 16 -4.79 19.36 -2.56
CA PHE A 16 -4.16 18.10 -2.24
C PHE A 16 -2.83 18.30 -1.51
N GLY A 17 -1.97 19.19 -2.03
CA GLY A 17 -0.68 19.50 -1.42
C GLY A 17 -0.81 20.05 0.01
N ARG A 18 -1.74 20.96 0.23
CA ARG A 18 -2.00 21.55 1.56
C ARG A 18 -2.44 20.47 2.55
N ARG A 19 -3.48 19.67 2.21
CA ARG A 19 -3.99 18.60 3.09
C ARG A 19 -2.94 17.52 3.35
N ASN A 20 -2.19 17.13 2.34
CA ASN A 20 -1.12 16.14 2.49
C ASN A 20 -0.02 16.63 3.43
N ALA A 21 0.35 17.91 3.38
CA ALA A 21 1.32 18.51 4.29
C ALA A 21 0.80 18.55 5.74
N GLU A 22 -0.48 18.83 5.96
CA GLU A 22 -1.13 18.78 7.28
C GLU A 22 -1.08 17.35 7.85
N PHE A 23 -1.48 16.33 7.08
CA PHE A 23 -1.39 14.93 7.51
C PHE A 23 0.05 14.50 7.80
N PHE A 24 1.01 14.95 7.00
CA PHE A 24 2.43 14.66 7.24
C PHE A 24 2.93 15.30 8.55
N ALA A 25 2.54 16.54 8.87
CA ALA A 25 2.85 17.17 10.13
C ALA A 25 2.26 16.41 11.33
N HIS A 26 1.01 15.96 11.23
CA HIS A 26 0.38 15.11 12.26
C HIS A 26 1.09 13.74 12.39
N TYR A 27 1.53 13.16 11.27
CA TYR A 27 2.32 11.92 11.29
C TYR A 27 3.63 12.09 12.06
N GLN A 28 4.38 13.20 11.80
CA GLN A 28 5.62 13.51 12.50
C GLN A 28 5.41 13.79 14.00
N ALA A 29 4.33 14.48 14.34
CA ALA A 29 3.95 14.78 15.72
C ALA A 29 3.39 13.56 16.48
N GLY A 30 3.12 12.44 15.82
CA GLY A 30 2.50 11.27 16.43
C GLY A 30 0.99 11.39 16.68
N THR A 31 0.36 12.42 16.16
CA THR A 31 -1.07 12.76 16.36
C THR A 31 -1.95 12.45 15.16
N LEU A 32 -1.41 11.71 14.17
CA LEU A 32 -2.16 11.36 12.96
C LEU A 32 -3.37 10.48 13.29
N ASP A 33 -4.58 10.92 12.94
CA ASP A 33 -5.73 10.03 12.80
C ASP A 33 -5.60 9.24 11.49
N VAL A 34 -5.43 7.92 11.61
CA VAL A 34 -5.20 7.05 10.46
C VAL A 34 -6.47 6.91 9.60
N HIS A 35 -7.66 6.96 10.20
CA HIS A 35 -8.93 6.86 9.47
C HIS A 35 -9.16 8.10 8.61
N ASP A 36 -8.93 9.29 9.16
CA ASP A 36 -9.02 10.55 8.41
C ASP A 36 -8.01 10.59 7.26
N TYR A 37 -6.78 10.13 7.52
CA TYR A 37 -5.76 10.05 6.47
C TYR A 37 -6.15 9.07 5.36
N VAL A 38 -6.67 7.90 5.70
CA VAL A 38 -7.07 6.90 4.70
C VAL A 38 -8.25 7.40 3.88
N ARG A 39 -9.26 8.03 4.49
CA ARG A 39 -10.36 8.68 3.76
C ARG A 39 -9.84 9.71 2.76
N PHE A 40 -8.93 10.59 3.18
CA PHE A 40 -8.27 11.55 2.29
C PHE A 40 -7.51 10.87 1.15
N ALA A 41 -6.68 9.87 1.45
CA ALA A 41 -5.84 9.19 0.47
C ALA A 41 -6.63 8.36 -0.56
N THR A 42 -7.88 8.01 -0.24
CA THR A 42 -8.75 7.17 -1.07
C THR A 42 -9.87 7.94 -1.78
N GLU A 43 -10.15 9.17 -1.33
CA GLU A 43 -11.22 10.04 -1.86
C GLU A 43 -11.25 10.10 -3.39
N ALA A 44 -10.06 10.23 -4.00
CA ALA A 44 -9.93 10.39 -5.44
C ALA A 44 -10.49 9.22 -6.26
N PHE A 45 -10.47 7.98 -5.74
CA PHE A 45 -10.97 6.82 -6.47
C PHE A 45 -12.29 6.26 -5.93
N CYS A 46 -12.57 6.39 -4.63
CA CYS A 46 -13.80 5.84 -4.05
C CYS A 46 -15.06 6.39 -4.74
N GLY A 47 -15.11 7.70 -4.99
CA GLY A 47 -16.26 8.36 -5.62
C GLY A 47 -16.41 8.12 -7.13
N ARG A 48 -15.46 7.40 -7.79
CA ARG A 48 -15.50 7.22 -9.26
C ARG A 48 -15.89 5.82 -9.71
N GLY A 49 -16.00 4.89 -8.78
CA GLY A 49 -16.39 3.51 -9.07
C GLY A 49 -15.24 2.69 -9.71
N ALA A 50 -15.48 1.38 -9.79
CA ALA A 50 -14.47 0.38 -10.12
C ALA A 50 -13.84 0.55 -11.51
N GLN A 51 -14.67 0.87 -12.53
CA GLN A 51 -14.18 0.97 -13.90
C GLN A 51 -13.21 2.14 -14.07
N GLN A 52 -13.65 3.35 -13.75
CA GLN A 52 -12.80 4.55 -13.94
C GLN A 52 -11.54 4.48 -13.07
N ALA A 53 -11.67 4.00 -11.82
CA ALA A 53 -10.55 3.84 -10.94
C ALA A 53 -9.55 2.78 -11.45
N GLY A 54 -10.04 1.68 -12.01
CA GLY A 54 -9.22 0.64 -12.64
C GLY A 54 -8.43 1.16 -13.83
N GLU A 55 -9.09 1.85 -14.77
CA GLU A 55 -8.44 2.46 -15.94
C GLU A 55 -7.35 3.47 -15.54
N ALA A 56 -7.64 4.32 -14.54
CA ALA A 56 -6.65 5.26 -14.01
C ALA A 56 -5.48 4.53 -13.31
N HIS A 57 -5.75 3.44 -12.60
CA HIS A 57 -4.73 2.65 -11.96
C HIS A 57 -3.82 1.95 -12.99
N GLU A 58 -4.38 1.39 -14.06
CA GLU A 58 -3.58 0.83 -15.16
C GLU A 58 -2.65 1.90 -15.80
N ARG A 59 -3.18 3.11 -15.96
CA ARG A 59 -2.39 4.25 -16.44
C ARG A 59 -1.28 4.60 -15.44
N PHE A 60 -1.59 4.64 -14.15
CA PHE A 60 -0.60 4.87 -13.09
C PHE A 60 0.51 3.82 -13.10
N MET A 61 0.16 2.53 -13.20
CA MET A 61 1.13 1.45 -13.32
C MET A 61 2.04 1.64 -14.52
N ARG A 62 1.49 1.94 -15.69
CA ARG A 62 2.25 2.11 -16.94
C ARG A 62 3.15 3.34 -16.92
N GLU A 63 2.65 4.48 -16.43
CA GLU A 63 3.34 5.77 -16.56
C GLU A 63 4.27 6.09 -15.38
N VAL A 64 4.01 5.51 -14.20
CA VAL A 64 4.72 5.85 -12.96
C VAL A 64 5.44 4.65 -12.36
N ILE A 65 4.72 3.55 -12.12
CA ILE A 65 5.26 2.43 -11.37
C ILE A 65 6.23 1.60 -12.21
N THR A 66 5.81 1.15 -13.38
CA THR A 66 6.67 0.29 -14.23
C THR A 66 8.02 0.93 -14.55
N PRO A 67 8.10 2.22 -14.93
CA PRO A 67 9.38 2.87 -15.14
C PRO A 67 10.23 3.06 -13.87
N ALA A 68 9.59 3.08 -12.70
CA ALA A 68 10.28 3.24 -11.42
C ALA A 68 10.81 1.91 -10.83
N ILE A 69 10.35 0.77 -11.32
CA ILE A 69 10.86 -0.54 -10.89
C ILE A 69 12.29 -0.73 -11.41
N ARG A 70 13.23 -0.79 -10.47
CA ARG A 70 14.65 -0.95 -10.80
C ARG A 70 14.99 -2.40 -11.05
N PRO A 71 15.85 -2.72 -12.05
CA PRO A 71 16.30 -4.08 -12.30
C PRO A 71 16.92 -4.76 -11.08
N GLN A 72 17.68 -4.00 -10.27
CA GLN A 72 18.32 -4.51 -9.05
C GLN A 72 17.28 -4.99 -8.01
N ALA A 73 16.15 -4.30 -7.89
CA ALA A 73 15.07 -4.74 -7.00
C ALA A 73 14.47 -6.07 -7.46
N LEU A 74 14.25 -6.23 -8.76
CA LEU A 74 13.77 -7.50 -9.35
C LEU A 74 14.77 -8.63 -9.19
N GLU A 75 16.07 -8.35 -9.31
CA GLU A 75 17.13 -9.34 -9.13
C GLU A 75 17.18 -9.81 -7.67
N LEU A 76 17.11 -8.89 -6.71
CA LEU A 76 17.03 -9.21 -5.28
C LEU A 76 15.83 -10.10 -4.96
N LEU A 77 14.65 -9.74 -5.45
CA LEU A 77 13.44 -10.55 -5.26
C LEU A 77 13.60 -11.96 -5.86
N ARG A 78 14.18 -12.09 -7.07
CA ARG A 78 14.43 -13.38 -7.68
C ARG A 78 15.42 -14.23 -6.88
N THR A 79 16.46 -13.61 -6.32
CA THR A 79 17.45 -14.30 -5.48
C THR A 79 16.77 -14.95 -4.28
N HIS A 80 15.94 -14.21 -3.58
CA HIS A 80 15.19 -14.73 -2.43
C HIS A 80 14.15 -15.78 -2.84
N GLN A 81 13.42 -15.55 -3.95
CA GLN A 81 12.50 -16.55 -4.48
C GLN A 81 13.18 -17.88 -4.83
N GLN A 82 14.37 -17.83 -5.45
CA GLN A 82 15.15 -19.01 -5.79
C GLN A 82 15.73 -19.72 -4.57
N ALA A 83 16.00 -18.99 -3.50
CA ALA A 83 16.40 -19.55 -2.21
C ALA A 83 15.24 -20.23 -1.45
N GLY A 84 14.00 -20.04 -1.92
CA GLY A 84 12.80 -20.57 -1.25
C GLY A 84 12.30 -19.67 -0.12
N ASP A 85 12.81 -18.44 -0.03
CA ASP A 85 12.42 -17.49 1.01
C ASP A 85 10.98 -17.01 0.79
N GLN A 86 10.26 -16.81 1.90
CA GLN A 86 8.94 -16.22 1.88
C GLN A 86 9.05 -14.69 1.81
N ILE A 87 8.57 -14.11 0.71
CA ILE A 87 8.61 -12.67 0.48
C ILE A 87 7.25 -12.05 0.78
N ILE A 88 7.23 -11.02 1.64
CA ILE A 88 6.02 -10.32 2.04
C ILE A 88 6.22 -8.82 1.88
N ILE A 89 5.28 -8.14 1.25
CA ILE A 89 5.24 -6.68 1.24
C ILE A 89 4.35 -6.22 2.41
N VAL A 90 4.92 -5.40 3.31
CA VAL A 90 4.19 -4.77 4.42
C VAL A 90 4.21 -3.25 4.25
N THR A 91 3.05 -2.66 4.00
CA THR A 91 2.95 -1.22 3.68
C THR A 91 1.80 -0.54 4.40
N ALA A 92 1.97 0.74 4.73
CA ALA A 92 0.90 1.59 5.25
C ALA A 92 0.00 2.18 4.14
N THR A 93 0.32 1.92 2.87
CA THR A 93 -0.53 2.31 1.74
C THR A 93 -1.69 1.31 1.57
N ASN A 94 -2.82 1.77 1.08
CA ASN A 94 -4.01 0.93 0.90
C ASN A 94 -3.85 -0.13 -0.21
N GLU A 95 -4.67 -1.18 -0.11
CA GLU A 95 -4.63 -2.35 -0.99
C GLU A 95 -4.95 -2.02 -2.46
N PHE A 96 -5.81 -1.03 -2.74
CA PHE A 96 -6.14 -0.63 -4.10
C PHE A 96 -4.90 -0.18 -4.86
N VAL A 97 -4.07 0.66 -4.25
CA VAL A 97 -2.84 1.15 -4.87
C VAL A 97 -1.75 0.08 -4.95
N THR A 98 -1.60 -0.72 -3.88
CA THR A 98 -0.41 -1.55 -3.70
C THR A 98 -0.51 -2.96 -4.26
N ARG A 99 -1.71 -3.54 -4.39
CA ARG A 99 -1.87 -4.90 -4.90
C ARG A 99 -1.36 -5.10 -6.33
N PRO A 100 -1.65 -4.21 -7.31
CA PRO A 100 -1.06 -4.31 -8.65
C PRO A 100 0.46 -4.09 -8.65
N ILE A 101 1.00 -3.28 -7.73
CA ILE A 101 2.44 -3.09 -7.58
C ILE A 101 3.09 -4.39 -7.08
N ALA A 102 2.53 -5.03 -6.05
CA ALA A 102 3.00 -6.32 -5.56
C ALA A 102 2.99 -7.38 -6.66
N ALA A 103 1.92 -7.44 -7.45
CA ALA A 103 1.82 -8.34 -8.60
C ALA A 103 2.91 -8.07 -9.66
N ALA A 104 3.18 -6.80 -9.99
CA ALA A 104 4.25 -6.42 -10.92
C ALA A 104 5.65 -6.79 -10.42
N LEU A 105 5.84 -6.84 -9.10
CA LEU A 105 7.07 -7.30 -8.46
C LEU A 105 7.14 -8.83 -8.30
N GLY A 106 6.09 -9.57 -8.67
CA GLY A 106 6.00 -11.03 -8.49
C GLY A 106 5.85 -11.46 -7.02
N VAL A 107 5.38 -10.56 -6.15
CA VAL A 107 5.16 -10.86 -4.72
C VAL A 107 3.68 -11.10 -4.47
N GLN A 108 3.36 -12.29 -3.96
CA GLN A 108 1.98 -12.70 -3.70
C GLN A 108 1.46 -12.24 -2.34
N GLU A 109 2.33 -12.23 -1.32
CA GLU A 109 1.97 -11.88 0.04
C GLU A 109 2.05 -10.37 0.25
N LEU A 110 0.90 -9.77 0.55
CA LEU A 110 0.77 -8.32 0.75
C LEU A 110 -0.03 -8.03 2.02
N ILE A 111 0.60 -7.33 2.95
CA ILE A 111 -0.03 -6.73 4.13
C ILE A 111 -0.11 -5.21 3.89
N ALA A 112 -1.26 -4.77 3.43
CA ALA A 112 -1.57 -3.36 3.16
C ALA A 112 -2.70 -2.88 4.10
N VAL A 113 -3.03 -1.60 4.08
CA VAL A 113 -4.27 -1.13 4.69
C VAL A 113 -5.43 -1.65 3.84
N GLU A 114 -6.24 -2.51 4.43
CA GLU A 114 -7.43 -3.06 3.80
C GLU A 114 -8.59 -2.07 3.93
N LEU A 115 -9.41 -1.99 2.89
CA LEU A 115 -10.54 -1.08 2.82
C LEU A 115 -11.86 -1.84 2.88
N GLU A 116 -12.84 -1.25 3.53
CA GLU A 116 -14.21 -1.74 3.49
C GLU A 116 -14.79 -1.62 2.08
N ARG A 117 -15.74 -2.51 1.78
CA ARG A 117 -16.45 -2.52 0.50
C ARG A 117 -17.94 -2.35 0.73
N ASP A 118 -18.57 -1.61 -0.17
CA ASP A 118 -20.02 -1.47 -0.21
C ASP A 118 -20.75 -2.71 -0.74
N ALA A 119 -22.07 -2.65 -0.84
CA ALA A 119 -22.91 -3.73 -1.35
C ALA A 119 -22.63 -4.08 -2.83
N GLN A 120 -22.01 -3.17 -3.58
CA GLN A 120 -21.58 -3.37 -4.97
C GLN A 120 -20.15 -3.92 -5.06
N GLY A 121 -19.46 -4.11 -3.91
CA GLY A 121 -18.11 -4.62 -3.83
C GLY A 121 -17.04 -3.56 -4.07
N TRP A 122 -17.39 -2.27 -4.13
CA TRP A 122 -16.45 -1.18 -4.32
C TRP A 122 -15.99 -0.58 -2.98
N PHE A 123 -14.85 0.09 -2.98
CA PHE A 123 -14.24 0.66 -1.79
C PHE A 123 -15.02 1.86 -1.26
N THR A 124 -15.26 1.87 0.06
CA THR A 124 -15.93 2.97 0.76
C THR A 124 -14.98 4.09 1.19
N GLY A 125 -13.69 3.78 1.30
CA GLY A 125 -12.67 4.65 1.89
C GLY A 125 -12.46 4.41 3.40
N GLU A 126 -13.28 3.57 4.01
CA GLU A 126 -13.11 3.17 5.41
C GLU A 126 -12.12 2.00 5.54
N ILE A 127 -11.44 1.93 6.69
CA ILE A 127 -10.48 0.87 7.00
C ILE A 127 -11.22 -0.39 7.45
N ARG A 128 -10.86 -1.52 6.87
CA ARG A 128 -11.28 -2.84 7.32
C ARG A 128 -10.21 -3.46 8.24
N GLY A 129 -10.57 -3.70 9.49
CA GLY A 129 -9.67 -4.36 10.45
C GLY A 129 -8.54 -3.46 10.94
N THR A 130 -7.39 -4.06 11.25
CA THR A 130 -6.22 -3.33 11.78
C THR A 130 -5.43 -2.70 10.64
N PRO A 131 -5.23 -1.37 10.61
CA PRO A 131 -4.40 -0.72 9.60
C PRO A 131 -2.92 -1.10 9.78
N SER A 132 -2.23 -1.42 8.68
CA SER A 132 -0.82 -1.80 8.66
C SER A 132 0.11 -0.58 8.79
N MET A 133 -0.10 0.23 9.82
CA MET A 133 0.67 1.43 10.13
C MET A 133 1.22 1.36 11.56
N ARG A 134 2.48 1.77 11.75
CA ARG A 134 3.17 1.73 13.05
C ARG A 134 3.03 0.36 13.71
N ASP A 135 2.52 0.30 14.93
CA ASP A 135 2.32 -0.94 15.70
C ASP A 135 1.35 -1.91 14.99
N GLY A 136 0.43 -1.39 14.18
CA GLY A 136 -0.45 -2.20 13.34
C GLY A 136 0.30 -3.08 12.33
N LYS A 137 1.51 -2.69 11.88
CA LYS A 137 2.34 -3.58 11.05
C LYS A 137 2.75 -4.85 11.79
N VAL A 138 3.16 -4.70 13.05
CA VAL A 138 3.55 -5.84 13.90
C VAL A 138 2.33 -6.73 14.17
N GLN A 139 1.19 -6.14 14.51
CA GLN A 139 -0.05 -6.87 14.75
C GLN A 139 -0.51 -7.63 13.49
N ARG A 140 -0.48 -7.00 12.32
CA ARG A 140 -0.84 -7.64 11.05
C ARG A 140 0.15 -8.74 10.66
N MET A 141 1.43 -8.55 10.93
CA MET A 141 2.43 -9.58 10.71
C MET A 141 2.23 -10.76 11.65
N GLN A 142 1.91 -10.52 12.94
CA GLN A 142 1.55 -11.58 13.87
C GLN A 142 0.33 -12.38 13.38
N GLN A 143 -0.75 -11.69 12.96
CA GLN A 143 -1.93 -12.34 12.38
C GLN A 143 -1.59 -13.20 11.16
N TRP A 144 -0.65 -12.74 10.34
CA TRP A 144 -0.17 -13.48 9.16
C TRP A 144 0.59 -14.75 9.55
N LEU A 145 1.44 -14.68 10.60
CA LEU A 145 2.14 -15.85 11.17
C LEU A 145 1.15 -16.84 11.78
N ASP A 146 0.24 -16.35 12.64
CA ASP A 146 -0.76 -17.17 13.32
C ASP A 146 -1.63 -17.97 12.32
N ALA A 147 -2.05 -17.32 11.23
CA ALA A 147 -2.83 -17.96 10.17
C ALA A 147 -2.09 -19.11 9.46
N ARG A 148 -0.76 -19.19 9.63
CA ARG A 148 0.11 -20.25 9.07
C ARG A 148 0.64 -21.21 10.11
N GLY A 149 0.24 -21.06 11.38
CA GLY A 149 0.74 -21.84 12.50
C GLY A 149 2.22 -21.58 12.80
N LEU A 150 2.70 -20.38 12.45
CA LEU A 150 4.06 -19.92 12.68
C LEU A 150 4.10 -18.91 13.84
N ASP A 151 5.25 -18.79 14.46
CA ASP A 151 5.55 -17.77 15.45
C ASP A 151 6.89 -17.08 15.12
N TRP A 152 7.21 -16.01 15.86
CA TRP A 152 8.46 -15.27 15.65
C TRP A 152 9.71 -16.11 15.90
N GLY A 153 9.61 -17.12 16.78
CA GLY A 153 10.72 -18.04 17.09
C GLY A 153 10.98 -19.07 15.99
N GLY A 154 9.96 -19.35 15.17
CA GLY A 154 10.04 -20.28 14.03
C GLY A 154 10.58 -19.64 12.75
N VAL A 155 10.91 -18.34 12.76
CA VAL A 155 11.44 -17.62 11.60
C VAL A 155 12.96 -17.51 11.72
N GLU A 156 13.69 -18.07 10.75
CA GLU A 156 15.16 -18.09 10.78
C GLU A 156 15.78 -16.69 10.60
N SER A 157 15.16 -15.81 9.81
CA SER A 157 15.63 -14.43 9.64
C SER A 157 14.54 -13.50 9.14
N PHE A 158 14.61 -12.23 9.57
CA PHE A 158 13.82 -11.14 9.02
C PHE A 158 14.75 -10.12 8.38
N PHE A 159 14.51 -9.81 7.10
CA PHE A 159 15.13 -8.68 6.43
C PHE A 159 14.08 -7.59 6.24
N TYR A 160 14.41 -6.37 6.64
CA TYR A 160 13.61 -5.19 6.35
C TYR A 160 14.29 -4.39 5.25
N LEU A 161 13.62 -4.29 4.10
CA LEU A 161 14.06 -3.43 3.00
C LEU A 161 12.97 -2.39 2.73
N SER A 162 13.35 -1.12 2.81
CA SER A 162 12.47 -0.04 2.38
C SER A 162 12.65 0.16 0.87
N LEU A 163 11.56 0.11 0.10
CA LEU A 163 11.56 0.39 -1.34
C LEU A 163 12.06 1.81 -1.69
N ILE A 164 12.20 2.68 -0.69
CA ILE A 164 12.76 4.04 -0.85
C ILE A 164 14.29 4.00 -1.01
N HIS A 165 14.92 2.91 -0.64
CA HIS A 165 16.39 2.79 -0.60
C HIS A 165 16.97 1.79 -1.61
N ILE A 166 16.13 1.22 -2.48
CA ILE A 166 16.55 0.31 -3.55
C ILE A 166 16.65 1.05 -4.86
#